data_a6a8bc60494b4803559ed4ec4c5293b5
#
_entry.id   a6a8bc60494b4803559ed4ec4c5293b5
#
_cell.length_a   1.000
_cell.length_b   1.000
_cell.length_c   1.000
_cell.angle_alpha   90.00
_cell.angle_beta   90.00
_cell.angle_gamma   90.00
#
_symmetry.space_group_name_H-M   'P 1'
#
loop_
_entity.id
_entity.type
_entity.pdbx_description
1 polymer ?
#
loop_
_entity_poly.entity_id
_entity_poly.type
_entity_poly.pdbx_seq_one_letter_code
_entity_poly.pdbx_strand_id
1 'polypeptide(L)'
;MKRKAFKRWLIPLGSGLLASLAGCSGELTVLDPKGSVGVAEKHLIATATWAMLLVVVPVILLTLFFAWRYRASNRGATYAPKWAHSTAIEVVVWTIPAVIILFLAILTWKTSHELDPYKPLESSAKPINVEVVALDWKWLFIYPDLGIATVNQLAVPVGTPVNFRITSDSVMNSFFIPQLGTQVYAMAGMQTRLH
;
A
#
# COMPACT_ATOMS: atom_id res chain seq x y z
N MET A 1 -44.29 9.46 19.11
CA MET A 1 -43.40 10.63 18.97
C MET A 1 -41.90 10.33 18.90
N LYS A 2 -41.39 9.17 19.35
CA LYS A 2 -39.93 8.86 19.37
C LYS A 2 -39.27 8.58 18.02
N ARG A 3 -39.99 8.14 16.97
CA ARG A 3 -39.44 7.81 15.65
C ARG A 3 -39.03 9.02 14.81
N LYS A 4 -39.66 10.18 14.99
CA LYS A 4 -39.33 11.42 14.22
C LYS A 4 -38.03 12.07 14.72
N ALA A 5 -37.74 11.98 16.00
CA ALA A 5 -36.51 12.53 16.60
C ALA A 5 -35.26 11.74 16.12
N PHE A 6 -35.35 10.43 16.07
CA PHE A 6 -34.22 9.57 15.62
C PHE A 6 -33.80 9.87 14.17
N LYS A 7 -34.76 10.09 13.25
CA LYS A 7 -34.45 10.46 11.85
C LYS A 7 -33.75 11.83 11.72
N ARG A 8 -34.01 12.77 12.61
CA ARG A 8 -33.39 14.12 12.58
C ARG A 8 -31.92 14.11 12.97
N TRP A 9 -31.44 13.11 13.71
CA TRP A 9 -30.04 12.97 14.11
C TRP A 9 -29.21 12.14 13.12
N LEU A 10 -29.83 11.29 12.29
CA LEU A 10 -29.12 10.49 11.28
C LEU A 10 -28.58 11.34 10.13
N ILE A 11 -29.23 12.46 9.78
CA ILE A 11 -28.77 13.35 8.72
C ILE A 11 -27.47 14.09 9.10
N PRO A 12 -27.37 14.76 10.25
CA PRO A 12 -26.11 15.43 10.64
C PRO A 12 -24.98 14.43 10.96
N LEU A 13 -25.28 13.23 11.47
CA LEU A 13 -24.27 12.17 11.63
C LEU A 13 -23.76 11.64 10.29
N GLY A 14 -24.63 11.43 9.32
CA GLY A 14 -24.26 11.02 7.97
C GLY A 14 -23.45 12.09 7.22
N SER A 15 -23.83 13.35 7.33
CA SER A 15 -23.10 14.46 6.71
C SER A 15 -21.75 14.72 7.40
N GLY A 16 -21.65 14.54 8.73
CA GLY A 16 -20.38 14.61 9.46
C GLY A 16 -19.41 13.51 9.04
N LEU A 17 -19.90 12.28 8.84
CA LEU A 17 -19.10 11.15 8.35
C LEU A 17 -18.62 11.36 6.91
N LEU A 18 -19.46 11.90 6.03
CA LEU A 18 -19.07 12.26 4.65
C LEU A 18 -18.08 13.43 4.61
N ALA A 19 -18.22 14.42 5.49
CA ALA A 19 -17.27 15.53 5.59
C ALA A 19 -15.89 15.09 6.12
N SER A 20 -15.82 14.08 7.00
CA SER A 20 -14.55 13.54 7.47
C SER A 20 -13.80 12.74 6.41
N LEU A 21 -14.48 12.21 5.39
CA LEU A 21 -13.87 11.55 4.23
C LEU A 21 -13.28 12.55 3.21
N ALA A 22 -13.71 13.80 3.23
CA ALA A 22 -13.22 14.84 2.32
C ALA A 22 -11.88 15.47 2.77
N GLY A 23 -11.35 15.10 3.94
CA GLY A 23 -10.14 15.68 4.53
C GLY A 23 -8.81 15.25 3.93
N CYS A 24 -8.79 14.30 2.99
CA CYS A 24 -7.57 13.79 2.37
C CYS A 24 -7.36 14.38 0.98
N SER A 25 -7.13 15.69 0.89
CA SER A 25 -6.71 16.33 -0.39
C SER A 25 -5.18 16.34 -0.59
N GLY A 26 -4.42 15.65 0.26
CA GLY A 26 -2.98 15.49 0.10
C GLY A 26 -2.66 14.61 -1.11
N GLU A 27 -1.70 15.02 -1.93
CA GLU A 27 -1.15 14.16 -2.97
C GLU A 27 -0.63 12.87 -2.34
N LEU A 28 -1.23 11.75 -2.70
CA LEU A 28 -0.75 10.43 -2.30
C LEU A 28 0.49 10.11 -3.14
N THR A 29 1.65 10.58 -2.69
CA THR A 29 2.94 10.54 -3.39
C THR A 29 3.29 9.15 -3.91
N VAL A 30 2.94 8.10 -3.15
CA VAL A 30 3.12 6.69 -3.56
C VAL A 30 2.22 6.31 -4.75
N LEU A 31 1.09 6.98 -4.93
CA LEU A 31 0.18 6.76 -6.06
C LEU A 31 0.45 7.69 -7.25
N ASP A 32 1.42 8.62 -7.13
CA ASP A 32 1.96 9.44 -8.23
C ASP A 32 3.47 9.19 -8.42
N PRO A 33 3.88 7.95 -8.75
CA PRO A 33 5.28 7.59 -8.89
C PRO A 33 5.94 8.27 -10.08
N LYS A 34 7.23 8.58 -9.94
CA LYS A 34 8.07 9.20 -10.99
C LYS A 34 9.13 8.24 -11.53
N GLY A 35 9.38 7.11 -10.85
CA GLY A 35 10.33 6.07 -11.27
C GLY A 35 9.64 4.78 -11.71
N SER A 36 10.33 3.94 -12.49
CA SER A 36 9.83 2.65 -13.01
C SER A 36 9.43 1.68 -11.90
N VAL A 37 10.23 1.61 -10.83
CA VAL A 37 9.94 0.77 -9.65
C VAL A 37 8.67 1.23 -8.94
N GLY A 38 8.52 2.52 -8.67
CA GLY A 38 7.32 3.08 -8.07
C GLY A 38 6.06 2.87 -8.91
N VAL A 39 6.16 2.91 -10.25
CA VAL A 39 5.05 2.56 -11.15
C VAL A 39 4.65 1.09 -10.99
N ALA A 40 5.61 0.18 -10.91
CA ALA A 40 5.35 -1.24 -10.69
C ALA A 40 4.70 -1.48 -9.32
N GLU A 41 5.19 -0.85 -8.27
CA GLU A 41 4.61 -0.90 -6.92
C GLU A 41 3.16 -0.37 -6.89
N LYS A 42 2.88 0.76 -7.56
CA LYS A 42 1.51 1.27 -7.71
C LYS A 42 0.58 0.25 -8.37
N HIS A 43 1.01 -0.39 -9.45
CA HIS A 43 0.22 -1.44 -10.11
C HIS A 43 -0.01 -2.64 -9.19
N LEU A 44 0.99 -3.03 -8.41
CA LEU A 44 0.89 -4.10 -7.43
C LEU A 44 -0.15 -3.77 -6.34
N ILE A 45 -0.09 -2.56 -5.77
CA ILE A 45 -1.06 -2.07 -4.79
C ILE A 45 -2.48 -2.08 -5.36
N ALA A 46 -2.65 -1.57 -6.57
CA ALA A 46 -3.96 -1.55 -7.23
C ALA A 46 -4.50 -2.98 -7.46
N THR A 47 -3.67 -3.88 -7.98
CA THR A 47 -4.05 -5.29 -8.25
C THR A 47 -4.44 -6.00 -6.96
N ALA A 48 -3.65 -5.87 -5.90
CA ALA A 48 -3.95 -6.46 -4.60
C ALA A 48 -5.25 -5.87 -4.01
N THR A 49 -5.45 -4.57 -4.12
CA THR A 49 -6.67 -3.90 -3.65
C THR A 49 -7.91 -4.42 -4.37
N TRP A 50 -7.89 -4.53 -5.70
CA TRP A 50 -9.02 -5.07 -6.47
C TRP A 50 -9.29 -6.54 -6.14
N ALA A 51 -8.25 -7.37 -5.97
CA ALA A 51 -8.41 -8.76 -5.56
C ALA A 51 -9.07 -8.88 -4.18
N MET A 52 -8.69 -8.02 -3.23
CA MET A 52 -9.30 -7.99 -1.90
C MET A 52 -10.74 -7.46 -1.92
N LEU A 53 -11.05 -6.44 -2.71
CA LEU A 53 -12.41 -5.88 -2.83
C LEU A 53 -13.41 -6.90 -3.36
N LEU A 54 -12.97 -7.89 -4.14
CA LEU A 54 -13.81 -8.98 -4.61
C LEU A 54 -14.46 -9.77 -3.46
N VAL A 55 -13.81 -9.85 -2.31
CA VAL A 55 -14.34 -10.50 -1.10
C VAL A 55 -14.96 -9.48 -0.15
N VAL A 56 -14.29 -8.37 0.11
CA VAL A 56 -14.69 -7.40 1.12
C VAL A 56 -16.06 -6.78 0.78
N VAL A 57 -16.27 -6.38 -0.47
CA VAL A 57 -17.53 -5.73 -0.88
C VAL A 57 -18.73 -6.69 -0.74
N PRO A 58 -18.70 -7.93 -1.25
CA PRO A 58 -19.80 -8.86 -1.04
C PRO A 58 -20.07 -9.17 0.45
N VAL A 59 -19.02 -9.30 1.27
CA VAL A 59 -19.18 -9.56 2.72
C VAL A 59 -19.88 -8.39 3.41
N ILE A 60 -19.50 -7.14 3.11
CA ILE A 60 -20.17 -5.97 3.66
C ILE A 60 -21.63 -5.93 3.23
N LEU A 61 -21.90 -6.13 1.93
CA LEU A 61 -23.25 -6.12 1.39
C LEU A 61 -24.12 -7.23 1.99
N LEU A 62 -23.59 -8.45 2.11
CA LEU A 62 -24.29 -9.57 2.75
C LEU A 62 -24.56 -9.29 4.23
N THR A 63 -23.60 -8.73 4.95
CA THR A 63 -23.77 -8.36 6.37
C THR A 63 -24.92 -7.37 6.55
N LEU A 64 -24.93 -6.30 5.74
CA LEU A 64 -26.00 -5.31 5.76
C LEU A 64 -27.36 -5.90 5.34
N PHE A 65 -27.34 -6.75 4.31
CA PHE A 65 -28.52 -7.45 3.84
C PHE A 65 -29.11 -8.36 4.91
N PHE A 66 -28.31 -9.17 5.58
CA PHE A 66 -28.78 -10.07 6.66
C PHE A 66 -29.26 -9.27 7.87
N ALA A 67 -28.56 -8.23 8.28
CA ALA A 67 -29.01 -7.34 9.35
C ALA A 67 -30.39 -6.72 9.04
N TRP A 68 -30.61 -6.31 7.79
CA TRP A 68 -31.89 -5.78 7.35
C TRP A 68 -32.96 -6.88 7.19
N ARG A 69 -32.64 -8.02 6.59
CA ARG A 69 -33.57 -9.13 6.29
C ARG A 69 -34.07 -9.80 7.56
N TYR A 70 -33.19 -10.01 8.54
CA TYR A 70 -33.51 -10.73 9.79
C TYR A 70 -33.74 -9.80 10.98
N ARG A 71 -34.01 -8.53 10.74
CA ARG A 71 -34.33 -7.60 11.84
C ARG A 71 -35.60 -8.03 12.59
N ALA A 72 -35.69 -7.77 13.90
CA ALA A 72 -36.78 -8.17 14.77
C ALA A 72 -38.18 -7.72 14.30
N SER A 73 -38.27 -6.62 13.54
CA SER A 73 -39.53 -6.12 12.98
C SER A 73 -40.00 -6.86 11.72
N ASN A 74 -39.18 -7.72 11.12
CA ASN A 74 -39.51 -8.46 9.91
C ASN A 74 -40.08 -9.85 10.25
N ARG A 75 -41.40 -9.91 10.39
CA ARG A 75 -42.12 -11.19 10.70
C ARG A 75 -42.15 -12.18 9.50
N GLY A 76 -41.79 -11.75 8.30
CA GLY A 76 -41.71 -12.61 7.10
C GLY A 76 -40.37 -13.32 6.93
N ALA A 77 -39.43 -13.15 7.86
CA ALA A 77 -38.17 -13.88 7.83
C ALA A 77 -38.35 -15.31 8.32
N THR A 78 -37.85 -16.30 7.57
CA THR A 78 -37.89 -17.71 7.97
C THR A 78 -36.96 -17.94 9.14
N TYR A 79 -37.54 -18.44 10.25
CA TYR A 79 -36.77 -18.84 11.43
C TYR A 79 -36.35 -20.31 11.31
N ALA A 80 -35.07 -20.57 11.12
CA ALA A 80 -34.52 -21.91 10.93
C ALA A 80 -33.37 -22.18 11.94
N PRO A 81 -33.68 -22.37 13.26
CA PRO A 81 -32.67 -22.46 14.31
C PRO A 81 -31.77 -23.71 14.21
N LYS A 82 -32.20 -24.72 13.50
CA LYS A 82 -31.45 -25.97 13.29
C LYS A 82 -30.56 -25.96 12.05
N TRP A 83 -30.61 -24.88 11.24
CA TRP A 83 -29.75 -24.75 10.07
C TRP A 83 -28.36 -24.29 10.52
N ALA A 84 -27.40 -25.20 10.53
CA ALA A 84 -26.04 -24.91 11.00
C ALA A 84 -24.97 -25.21 9.94
N HIS A 85 -25.34 -25.91 8.85
CA HIS A 85 -24.34 -26.39 7.89
C HIS A 85 -24.91 -26.47 6.47
N SER A 86 -24.08 -26.11 5.48
CA SER A 86 -24.36 -26.29 4.06
C SER A 86 -23.05 -26.47 3.31
N THR A 87 -22.75 -27.67 2.86
CA THR A 87 -21.53 -28.03 2.12
C THR A 87 -21.30 -27.13 0.88
N ALA A 88 -22.38 -26.81 0.14
CA ALA A 88 -22.28 -25.99 -1.04
C ALA A 88 -21.82 -24.54 -0.70
N ILE A 89 -22.36 -23.96 0.36
CA ILE A 89 -21.96 -22.62 0.82
C ILE A 89 -20.52 -22.65 1.33
N GLU A 90 -20.16 -23.67 2.09
CA GLU A 90 -18.82 -23.85 2.66
C GLU A 90 -17.76 -23.98 1.56
N VAL A 91 -18.01 -24.80 0.54
CA VAL A 91 -17.10 -24.92 -0.61
C VAL A 91 -16.85 -23.56 -1.27
N VAL A 92 -17.90 -22.78 -1.50
CA VAL A 92 -17.77 -21.45 -2.12
C VAL A 92 -16.97 -20.49 -1.22
N VAL A 93 -17.33 -20.43 0.07
CA VAL A 93 -16.71 -19.51 1.04
C VAL A 93 -15.24 -19.84 1.30
N TRP A 94 -14.82 -21.09 1.19
CA TRP A 94 -13.43 -21.49 1.34
C TRP A 94 -12.65 -21.39 0.01
N THR A 95 -13.26 -21.76 -1.11
CA THR A 95 -12.57 -21.83 -2.40
C THR A 95 -12.21 -20.44 -2.93
N ILE A 96 -13.13 -19.47 -2.86
CA ILE A 96 -12.88 -18.12 -3.40
C ILE A 96 -11.68 -17.47 -2.70
N PRO A 97 -11.60 -17.36 -1.37
CA PRO A 97 -10.42 -16.82 -0.69
C PRO A 97 -9.15 -17.63 -0.95
N ALA A 98 -9.24 -18.97 -1.01
CA ALA A 98 -8.08 -19.82 -1.29
C ALA A 98 -7.47 -19.54 -2.66
N VAL A 99 -8.29 -19.36 -3.70
CA VAL A 99 -7.83 -19.00 -5.05
C VAL A 99 -7.20 -17.60 -5.05
N ILE A 100 -7.80 -16.64 -4.35
CA ILE A 100 -7.22 -15.29 -4.23
C ILE A 100 -5.87 -15.31 -3.51
N ILE A 101 -5.75 -16.08 -2.42
CA ILE A 101 -4.48 -16.23 -1.70
C ILE A 101 -3.42 -16.85 -2.61
N LEU A 102 -3.76 -17.88 -3.36
CA LEU A 102 -2.83 -18.51 -4.31
C LEU A 102 -2.37 -17.51 -5.40
N PHE A 103 -3.31 -16.76 -5.95
CA PHE A 103 -3.00 -15.70 -6.92
C PHE A 103 -2.06 -14.65 -6.33
N LEU A 104 -2.37 -14.12 -5.13
CA LEU A 104 -1.54 -13.13 -4.47
C LEU A 104 -0.17 -13.69 -4.07
N ALA A 105 -0.07 -14.96 -3.68
CA ALA A 105 1.20 -15.61 -3.36
C ALA A 105 2.12 -15.68 -4.60
N ILE A 106 1.59 -16.09 -5.75
CA ILE A 106 2.33 -16.14 -7.01
C ILE A 106 2.74 -14.72 -7.45
N LEU A 107 1.82 -13.76 -7.37
CA LEU A 107 2.08 -12.36 -7.68
C LEU A 107 3.21 -11.81 -6.81
N THR A 108 3.12 -11.99 -5.49
CA THR A 108 4.13 -11.51 -4.54
C THR A 108 5.49 -12.16 -4.77
N TRP A 109 5.50 -13.48 -4.98
CA TRP A 109 6.74 -14.19 -5.30
C TRP A 109 7.44 -13.60 -6.52
N LYS A 110 6.70 -13.45 -7.61
CA LYS A 110 7.24 -12.92 -8.87
C LYS A 110 7.73 -11.48 -8.70
N THR A 111 6.89 -10.60 -8.15
CA THR A 111 7.21 -9.18 -8.05
C THR A 111 8.34 -8.87 -7.06
N SER A 112 8.45 -9.63 -5.96
CA SER A 112 9.58 -9.45 -5.02
C SER A 112 10.93 -9.82 -5.61
N HIS A 113 10.97 -10.73 -6.59
CA HIS A 113 12.20 -11.05 -7.33
C HIS A 113 12.48 -10.07 -8.48
N GLU A 114 11.43 -9.51 -9.08
CA GLU A 114 11.57 -8.51 -10.15
C GLU A 114 11.98 -7.14 -9.60
N LEU A 115 11.43 -6.75 -8.44
CA LEU A 115 11.65 -5.46 -7.79
C LEU A 115 12.67 -5.54 -6.64
N ASP A 116 13.58 -6.49 -6.68
CA ASP A 116 14.64 -6.59 -5.68
C ASP A 116 15.50 -5.31 -5.71
N PRO A 117 15.60 -4.57 -4.58
CA PRO A 117 16.35 -3.32 -4.49
C PRO A 117 17.85 -3.46 -4.82
N TYR A 118 18.39 -4.67 -4.69
CA TYR A 118 19.79 -4.97 -5.02
C TYR A 118 20.02 -5.27 -6.50
N LYS A 119 18.95 -5.46 -7.29
CA LYS A 119 19.04 -5.75 -8.71
C LYS A 119 19.23 -4.46 -9.51
N PRO A 120 20.29 -4.35 -10.32
CA PRO A 120 20.49 -3.18 -11.16
C PRO A 120 19.32 -2.95 -12.12
N LEU A 121 18.93 -1.69 -12.30
CA LEU A 121 17.90 -1.30 -13.26
C LEU A 121 18.43 -1.46 -14.68
N GLU A 122 17.67 -2.12 -15.56
CA GLU A 122 17.98 -2.21 -16.98
C GLU A 122 17.76 -0.85 -17.65
N SER A 123 18.84 -0.24 -18.14
CA SER A 123 18.80 1.04 -18.84
C SER A 123 19.93 1.15 -19.84
N SER A 124 19.70 1.87 -20.94
CA SER A 124 20.74 2.24 -21.91
C SER A 124 21.63 3.39 -21.42
N ALA A 125 21.18 4.16 -20.43
CA ALA A 125 21.94 5.27 -19.83
C ALA A 125 22.91 4.72 -18.77
N LYS A 126 24.12 5.30 -18.71
CA LYS A 126 25.10 4.99 -17.68
C LYS A 126 24.58 5.43 -16.32
N PRO A 127 24.54 4.53 -15.31
CA PRO A 127 24.08 4.90 -13.96
C PRO A 127 24.96 5.96 -13.31
N ILE A 128 24.35 6.83 -12.51
CA ILE A 128 25.05 7.77 -11.62
C ILE A 128 25.20 7.11 -10.25
N ASN A 129 26.40 7.19 -9.67
CA ASN A 129 26.67 6.71 -8.33
C ASN A 129 26.46 7.84 -7.32
N VAL A 130 25.68 7.57 -6.27
CA VAL A 130 25.44 8.48 -5.17
C VAL A 130 25.68 7.75 -3.86
N GLU A 131 26.58 8.28 -3.03
CA GLU A 131 26.77 7.79 -1.68
C GLU A 131 25.83 8.57 -0.73
N VAL A 132 25.09 7.85 0.09
CA VAL A 132 24.10 8.41 1.01
C VAL A 132 24.51 8.08 2.43
N VAL A 133 24.75 9.10 3.24
CA VAL A 133 25.09 8.92 4.65
C VAL A 133 24.00 9.55 5.51
N ALA A 134 23.36 8.72 6.33
CA ALA A 134 22.45 9.20 7.35
C ALA A 134 23.26 9.80 8.50
N LEU A 135 23.04 11.07 8.76
CA LEU A 135 23.64 11.82 9.87
C LEU A 135 22.52 12.18 10.87
N ASP A 136 22.91 12.73 12.03
CA ASP A 136 21.95 13.23 13.01
C ASP A 136 21.05 14.32 12.38
N TRP A 137 19.77 13.98 12.19
CA TRP A 137 18.71 14.82 11.65
C TRP A 137 18.93 15.38 10.24
N LYS A 138 19.80 14.77 9.41
CA LYS A 138 20.08 15.19 8.04
C LYS A 138 20.64 14.04 7.20
N TRP A 139 20.53 14.17 5.89
CA TRP A 139 21.08 13.28 4.89
C TRP A 139 22.21 13.96 4.14
N LEU A 140 23.36 13.31 4.03
CA LEU A 140 24.48 13.74 3.19
C LEU A 140 24.46 12.91 1.91
N PHE A 141 24.45 13.58 0.77
CA PHE A 141 24.56 12.99 -0.56
C PHE A 141 25.90 13.37 -1.18
N ILE A 142 26.71 12.37 -1.51
CA ILE A 142 28.02 12.55 -2.14
C ILE A 142 27.93 11.98 -3.54
N TYR A 143 28.39 12.74 -4.52
CA TYR A 143 28.48 12.33 -5.92
C TYR A 143 29.97 12.15 -6.27
N PRO A 144 30.54 10.92 -6.12
CA PRO A 144 31.97 10.69 -6.27
C PRO A 144 32.49 11.08 -7.66
N ASP A 145 31.69 10.77 -8.69
CA ASP A 145 32.06 11.03 -10.09
C ASP A 145 32.10 12.52 -10.43
N LEU A 146 31.43 13.38 -9.64
CA LEU A 146 31.35 14.82 -9.84
C LEU A 146 32.19 15.63 -8.84
N GLY A 147 32.69 15.00 -7.77
CA GLY A 147 33.43 15.66 -6.70
C GLY A 147 32.62 16.66 -5.87
N ILE A 148 31.30 16.50 -5.79
CA ILE A 148 30.40 17.39 -5.04
C ILE A 148 29.63 16.62 -3.95
N ALA A 149 29.21 17.36 -2.94
CA ALA A 149 28.35 16.84 -1.88
C ALA A 149 27.26 17.86 -1.53
N THR A 150 26.08 17.35 -1.13
CA THR A 150 24.93 18.17 -0.75
C THR A 150 24.31 17.64 0.55
N VAL A 151 23.67 18.50 1.31
CA VAL A 151 22.97 18.14 2.54
C VAL A 151 21.47 18.36 2.36
N ASN A 152 20.67 17.33 2.63
CA ASN A 152 19.19 17.32 2.52
C ASN A 152 18.65 17.66 1.11
N GLN A 153 19.48 17.68 0.10
CA GLN A 153 19.09 17.91 -1.28
C GLN A 153 19.69 16.82 -2.17
N LEU A 154 18.82 16.02 -2.79
CA LEU A 154 19.21 15.03 -3.79
C LEU A 154 18.77 15.55 -5.15
N ALA A 155 19.71 15.78 -6.06
CA ALA A 155 19.43 16.17 -7.43
C ALA A 155 19.99 15.12 -8.40
N VAL A 156 19.13 14.55 -9.23
CA VAL A 156 19.50 13.55 -10.23
C VAL A 156 18.80 13.85 -11.56
N PRO A 157 19.42 13.57 -12.70
CA PRO A 157 18.79 13.80 -14.00
C PRO A 157 17.64 12.82 -14.25
N VAL A 158 16.62 13.29 -14.93
CA VAL A 158 15.47 12.48 -15.35
C VAL A 158 15.92 11.40 -16.34
N GLY A 159 15.33 10.20 -16.25
CA GLY A 159 15.59 9.10 -17.17
C GLY A 159 16.95 8.42 -17.00
N THR A 160 17.67 8.72 -15.93
CA THR A 160 18.96 8.11 -15.63
C THR A 160 18.87 7.24 -14.38
N PRO A 161 19.30 5.97 -14.42
CA PRO A 161 19.33 5.13 -13.23
C PRO A 161 20.35 5.65 -12.23
N VAL A 162 20.06 5.49 -10.94
CA VAL A 162 20.92 5.93 -9.84
C VAL A 162 21.27 4.76 -8.97
N ASN A 163 22.55 4.53 -8.75
CA ASN A 163 23.06 3.54 -7.83
C ASN A 163 23.36 4.21 -6.49
N PHE A 164 22.56 3.95 -5.50
CA PHE A 164 22.79 4.44 -4.16
C PHE A 164 23.65 3.46 -3.35
N ARG A 165 24.66 3.98 -2.66
CA ARG A 165 25.39 3.31 -1.60
C ARG A 165 25.04 3.97 -0.29
N ILE A 166 24.39 3.25 0.60
CA ILE A 166 23.71 3.83 1.75
C ILE A 166 24.34 3.31 3.03
N THR A 167 24.72 4.21 3.91
CA THR A 167 25.23 3.92 5.25
C THR A 167 24.73 4.93 6.26
N SER A 168 25.04 4.73 7.52
CA SER A 168 24.76 5.69 8.61
C SER A 168 26.03 5.97 9.40
N ASP A 169 26.16 7.17 9.90
CA ASP A 169 27.25 7.59 10.77
C ASP A 169 27.07 7.06 12.22
N SER A 170 25.82 7.05 12.70
CA SER A 170 25.54 6.71 14.11
C SER A 170 24.43 5.67 14.26
N VAL A 171 23.17 6.05 14.07
CA VAL A 171 22.00 5.22 14.33
C VAL A 171 21.37 4.70 13.04
N MET A 172 20.60 3.62 13.16
CA MET A 172 19.86 3.07 12.04
C MET A 172 18.78 4.06 11.57
N ASN A 173 18.77 4.33 10.29
CA ASN A 173 17.77 5.16 9.61
C ASN A 173 17.16 4.40 8.43
N SER A 174 16.01 4.85 7.94
CA SER A 174 15.37 4.31 6.75
C SER A 174 15.43 5.31 5.62
N PHE A 175 16.07 4.91 4.51
CA PHE A 175 16.12 5.73 3.30
C PHE A 175 14.95 5.35 2.39
N PHE A 176 14.08 6.32 2.13
CA PHE A 176 12.88 6.14 1.32
C PHE A 176 12.55 7.40 0.53
N ILE A 177 12.37 7.25 -0.77
CA ILE A 177 11.89 8.31 -1.66
C ILE A 177 10.54 7.86 -2.24
N PRO A 178 9.41 8.35 -1.73
CA PRO A 178 8.08 7.85 -2.06
C PRO A 178 7.74 7.86 -3.56
N GLN A 179 8.26 8.82 -4.31
CA GLN A 179 8.02 8.92 -5.76
C GLN A 179 8.82 7.89 -6.57
N LEU A 180 9.91 7.36 -6.04
CA LEU A 180 10.75 6.38 -6.72
C LEU A 180 10.42 4.96 -6.31
N GLY A 181 9.76 4.79 -5.17
CA GLY A 181 9.51 3.49 -4.55
C GLY A 181 10.74 2.97 -3.79
N THR A 182 10.63 1.78 -3.28
CA THR A 182 11.66 1.03 -2.56
C THR A 182 12.21 1.73 -1.31
N GLN A 183 12.38 0.97 -0.25
CA GLN A 183 12.91 1.44 1.05
C GLN A 183 14.01 0.51 1.51
N VAL A 184 15.15 1.07 1.94
CA VAL A 184 16.25 0.31 2.53
C VAL A 184 16.76 0.97 3.80
N TYR A 185 17.35 0.17 4.68
CA TYR A 185 17.90 0.68 5.94
C TYR A 185 19.35 1.11 5.77
N ALA A 186 19.67 2.29 6.31
CA ALA A 186 21.02 2.81 6.52
C ALA A 186 21.47 2.42 7.93
N MET A 187 22.52 1.64 8.05
CA MET A 187 23.06 1.16 9.34
C MET A 187 24.53 1.51 9.48
N ALA A 188 24.93 1.90 10.70
CA ALA A 188 26.32 2.21 10.99
C ALA A 188 27.21 0.94 10.83
N GLY A 189 28.37 1.10 10.23
CA GLY A 189 29.30 0.00 9.95
C GLY A 189 28.89 -0.96 8.84
N MET A 190 27.72 -0.74 8.20
CA MET A 190 27.24 -1.51 7.05
C MET A 190 27.06 -0.60 5.82
N GLN A 191 27.14 -1.18 4.65
CA GLN A 191 26.82 -0.50 3.38
C GLN A 191 25.74 -1.29 2.65
N THR A 192 24.57 -0.67 2.48
CA THR A 192 23.49 -1.21 1.67
C THR A 192 23.49 -0.57 0.27
N ARG A 193 22.86 -1.23 -0.69
CA ARG A 193 22.74 -0.75 -2.06
C ARG A 193 21.28 -0.63 -2.44
N LEU A 194 20.99 0.34 -3.30
CA LEU A 194 19.67 0.54 -3.89
C LEU A 194 19.87 1.01 -5.33
N HIS A 195 19.09 0.44 -6.26
CA HIS A 195 19.16 0.74 -7.68
C HIS A 195 17.83 1.28 -8.18
#